data_a549199cd51fcd387f07ca586bb329cf
#
_entry.id   a549199cd51fcd387f07ca586bb329cf
#
_cell.length_a   1.000
_cell.length_b   1.000
_cell.length_c   1.000
_cell.angle_alpha   90.00
_cell.angle_beta   90.00
_cell.angle_gamma   90.00
#
_symmetry.space_group_name_H-M   'P 1'
#
loop_
_entity.id
_entity.type
_entity.pdbx_description
1 polymer ?
#
loop_
_entity_poly.entity_id
_entity_poly.type
_entity_poly.pdbx_seq_one_letter_code
_entity_poly.pdbx_strand_id
1 'polypeptide(L)'
;MSIDLKLSRFNRIYRPSEALEGKIIIKTQSSISHYGIRLTLKGSVNMQVRGGSAGVVESLYGVIKPIPILNRTIEVKPSGKIASGTTEIPFSVTLRQQGENLEKFYETFHGANISIQYLVNVDVTRGYLHKSLSTTMEFIVESDKADLLQRPIPPEMVIFYITQDTQRHSLLPELKSGVLFFYLRIGGFRVMGKISSQCSLAGPISGELTVETSAVPIHSIDIQLFRVESILLGEKIATETSLIQTTQATDGDVCHNLTIPIYVILPRLLTCPTTFAGPFSIEFKVAIVISFQSELSQLHKKTDSGTPKLWLAMETLPLELVRTK
;
A
#
# COMPACT_ATOMS: atom_id res chain seq x y z
N MET A 1 8.77 34.14 15.97
CA MET A 1 9.81 33.13 15.94
C MET A 1 9.24 31.88 15.31
N SER A 2 9.94 31.30 14.32
CA SER A 2 9.55 30.05 13.67
C SER A 2 10.75 29.11 13.59
N ILE A 3 10.45 27.80 13.61
CA ILE A 3 11.41 26.74 13.34
C ILE A 3 10.89 25.94 12.15
N ASP A 4 11.78 25.63 11.23
CA ASP A 4 11.51 24.83 10.06
C ASP A 4 12.62 23.79 9.85
N LEU A 5 12.30 22.72 9.14
CA LEU A 5 13.20 21.63 8.87
C LEU A 5 13.25 21.39 7.34
N LYS A 6 14.45 21.34 6.79
CA LYS A 6 14.65 21.06 5.36
C LYS A 6 15.60 19.90 5.21
N LEU A 7 15.13 18.82 4.60
CA LEU A 7 15.95 17.67 4.24
C LEU A 7 16.75 17.96 2.96
N SER A 8 17.91 17.32 2.83
CA SER A 8 18.79 17.47 1.68
C SER A 8 18.16 16.94 0.39
N ARG A 9 17.38 15.86 0.49
CA ARG A 9 16.69 15.24 -0.64
C ARG A 9 15.26 15.79 -0.76
N PHE A 10 14.93 16.29 -1.95
CA PHE A 10 13.59 16.82 -2.24
C PHE A 10 12.50 15.72 -2.14
N ASN A 11 12.79 14.50 -2.62
CA ASN A 11 11.88 13.36 -2.56
C ASN A 11 11.76 12.73 -1.16
N ARG A 12 12.64 13.12 -0.21
CA ARG A 12 12.71 12.61 1.17
C ARG A 12 12.89 11.11 1.29
N ILE A 13 13.44 10.44 0.27
CA ILE A 13 13.64 9.00 0.25
C ILE A 13 15.05 8.68 0.72
N TYR A 14 15.15 7.79 1.72
CA TYR A 14 16.39 7.35 2.32
C TYR A 14 16.38 5.83 2.51
N ARG A 15 17.56 5.24 2.50
CA ARG A 15 17.75 3.82 2.85
C ARG A 15 18.30 3.68 4.27
N PRO A 16 18.07 2.55 4.95
CA PRO A 16 18.60 2.33 6.32
C PRO A 16 20.11 2.53 6.44
N SER A 17 20.89 2.19 5.41
CA SER A 17 22.34 2.36 5.37
C SER A 17 22.80 3.80 5.16
N GLU A 18 21.89 4.70 4.75
CA GLU A 18 22.21 6.07 4.41
C GLU A 18 22.07 7.01 5.61
N ALA A 19 22.72 8.18 5.51
CA ALA A 19 22.53 9.26 6.47
C ALA A 19 21.34 10.13 6.09
N LEU A 20 20.50 10.45 7.06
CA LEU A 20 19.50 11.50 6.96
C LEU A 20 20.18 12.85 7.15
N GLU A 21 20.23 13.64 6.12
CA GLU A 21 20.88 14.93 6.11
C GLU A 21 19.89 16.07 5.88
N GLY A 22 20.20 17.21 6.47
CA GLY A 22 19.35 18.39 6.31
C GLY A 22 19.84 19.59 7.06
N LYS A 23 18.95 20.60 7.18
CA LYS A 23 19.18 21.82 7.92
C LYS A 23 17.97 22.17 8.78
N ILE A 24 18.25 22.63 9.99
CA ILE A 24 17.26 23.24 10.88
C ILE A 24 17.34 24.74 10.63
N ILE A 25 16.23 25.36 10.29
CA ILE A 25 16.12 26.79 10.00
C ILE A 25 15.34 27.48 11.09
N ILE A 26 15.98 28.36 11.84
CA ILE A 26 15.36 29.11 12.93
C ILE A 26 15.33 30.58 12.56
N LYS A 27 14.12 31.17 12.54
CA LYS A 27 13.92 32.60 12.26
C LYS A 27 13.43 33.29 13.52
N THR A 28 14.14 34.33 13.98
CA THR A 28 13.80 35.09 15.19
C THR A 28 14.04 36.57 14.99
N GLN A 29 13.18 37.40 15.58
CA GLN A 29 13.30 38.88 15.54
C GLN A 29 14.29 39.43 16.55
N SER A 30 14.55 38.68 17.63
CA SER A 30 15.47 39.07 18.71
C SER A 30 16.35 37.87 19.06
N SER A 31 17.53 38.15 19.65
CA SER A 31 18.39 37.09 20.17
C SER A 31 17.67 36.31 21.28
N ILE A 32 17.78 34.98 21.23
CA ILE A 32 17.12 34.06 22.20
C ILE A 32 18.13 33.12 22.80
N SER A 33 17.94 32.79 24.07
CA SER A 33 18.69 31.75 24.78
C SER A 33 17.92 30.41 24.67
N HIS A 34 18.67 29.31 24.55
CA HIS A 34 18.15 27.96 24.55
C HIS A 34 19.04 27.01 25.36
N TYR A 35 18.46 25.93 25.88
CA TYR A 35 19.15 24.92 26.70
C TYR A 35 19.60 23.68 25.90
N GLY A 36 19.49 23.75 24.58
CA GLY A 36 19.89 22.73 23.63
C GLY A 36 18.92 22.61 22.47
N ILE A 37 19.43 22.14 21.33
CA ILE A 37 18.65 21.80 20.16
C ILE A 37 18.83 20.32 19.92
N ARG A 38 17.73 19.56 20.05
CA ARG A 38 17.73 18.11 19.91
C ARG A 38 17.01 17.69 18.65
N LEU A 39 17.55 16.70 17.98
CA LEU A 39 16.93 16.05 16.83
C LEU A 39 16.64 14.62 17.23
N THR A 40 15.39 14.21 17.06
CA THR A 40 14.90 12.86 17.37
C THR A 40 14.38 12.21 16.11
N LEU A 41 14.94 11.03 15.77
CA LEU A 41 14.43 10.15 14.74
C LEU A 41 13.52 9.11 15.37
N LYS A 42 12.32 8.96 14.84
CA LYS A 42 11.34 7.95 15.28
C LYS A 42 10.85 7.17 14.08
N GLY A 43 10.85 5.85 14.21
CA GLY A 43 10.21 4.94 13.26
C GLY A 43 9.30 3.99 14.02
N SER A 44 8.08 3.80 13.57
CA SER A 44 7.12 2.91 14.22
C SER A 44 6.14 2.28 13.25
N VAL A 45 5.69 1.06 13.58
CA VAL A 45 4.51 0.44 12.98
C VAL A 45 3.32 0.74 13.88
N ASN A 46 2.37 1.49 13.36
CA ASN A 46 1.11 1.79 14.03
C ASN A 46 0.03 0.88 13.45
N MET A 47 -0.71 0.21 14.32
CA MET A 47 -1.76 -0.72 13.96
C MET A 47 -3.07 -0.30 14.59
N GLN A 48 -4.16 -0.34 13.81
CA GLN A 48 -5.51 -0.06 14.27
C GLN A 48 -6.49 -0.96 13.53
N VAL A 49 -7.54 -1.42 14.19
CA VAL A 49 -8.61 -2.17 13.54
C VAL A 49 -9.77 -1.21 13.28
N ARG A 50 -10.10 -0.99 12.01
CA ARG A 50 -11.25 -0.17 11.59
C ARG A 50 -12.40 -1.11 11.24
N GLY A 51 -13.57 -0.93 11.85
CA GLY A 51 -14.76 -1.72 11.52
C GLY A 51 -15.91 -1.44 12.45
N GLY A 52 -17.16 -1.70 12.05
CA GLY A 52 -18.39 -1.39 12.81
C GLY A 52 -18.49 -2.03 14.18
N SER A 53 -17.67 -3.00 14.51
CA SER A 53 -17.47 -3.59 15.83
C SER A 53 -16.13 -3.23 16.47
N ALA A 54 -15.38 -2.27 15.89
CA ALA A 54 -14.04 -1.90 16.35
C ALA A 54 -14.01 -1.47 17.82
N GLY A 55 -15.01 -0.73 18.29
CA GLY A 55 -15.13 -0.40 19.71
C GLY A 55 -15.24 -1.60 20.64
N VAL A 56 -15.82 -2.70 20.15
CA VAL A 56 -15.91 -3.96 20.90
C VAL A 56 -14.57 -4.70 20.85
N VAL A 57 -13.90 -4.70 19.69
CA VAL A 57 -12.60 -5.36 19.51
C VAL A 57 -11.52 -4.62 20.32
N GLU A 58 -11.47 -3.29 20.23
CA GLU A 58 -10.53 -2.47 21.03
C GLU A 58 -10.79 -2.63 22.54
N SER A 59 -12.05 -2.71 22.95
CA SER A 59 -12.39 -2.92 24.36
C SER A 59 -12.03 -4.31 24.87
N LEU A 60 -12.02 -5.32 23.98
CA LEU A 60 -11.68 -6.71 24.34
C LEU A 60 -10.17 -6.98 24.33
N TYR A 61 -9.42 -6.38 23.42
CA TYR A 61 -7.99 -6.66 23.24
C TYR A 61 -7.06 -5.52 23.73
N GLY A 62 -7.64 -4.41 24.17
CA GLY A 62 -6.89 -3.22 24.59
C GLY A 62 -6.30 -2.43 23.42
N VAL A 63 -5.60 -1.36 23.77
CA VAL A 63 -4.91 -0.50 22.78
C VAL A 63 -3.73 -1.26 22.17
N ILE A 64 -3.72 -1.42 20.85
CA ILE A 64 -2.59 -2.00 20.12
C ILE A 64 -1.41 -1.02 20.24
N LYS A 65 -0.36 -1.44 20.94
CA LYS A 65 0.85 -0.60 21.13
C LYS A 65 1.62 -0.53 19.81
N PRO A 66 2.09 0.67 19.40
CA PRO A 66 2.98 0.79 18.26
C PRO A 66 4.25 -0.02 18.43
N ILE A 67 4.70 -0.68 17.38
CA ILE A 67 5.97 -1.40 17.36
C ILE A 67 7.08 -0.39 17.01
N PRO A 68 8.04 -0.12 17.91
CA PRO A 68 9.14 0.78 17.63
C PRO A 68 10.14 0.13 16.66
N ILE A 69 10.51 0.84 15.59
CA ILE A 69 11.56 0.45 14.63
C ILE A 69 12.84 1.22 14.94
N LEU A 70 12.70 2.54 15.10
CA LEU A 70 13.79 3.48 15.30
C LEU A 70 13.42 4.47 16.41
N ASN A 71 14.33 4.70 17.34
CA ASN A 71 14.18 5.79 18.32
C ASN A 71 15.58 6.28 18.69
N ARG A 72 15.99 7.41 18.09
CA ARG A 72 17.32 7.97 18.32
C ARG A 72 17.22 9.47 18.53
N THR A 73 17.87 9.96 19.57
CA THR A 73 17.98 11.38 19.85
C THR A 73 19.44 11.80 19.85
N ILE A 74 19.75 12.88 19.16
CA ILE A 74 21.06 13.52 19.15
C ILE A 74 20.93 14.98 19.56
N GLU A 75 21.92 15.52 20.23
CA GLU A 75 22.04 16.95 20.47
C GLU A 75 22.79 17.59 19.31
N VAL A 76 22.09 18.40 18.51
CA VAL A 76 22.66 19.07 17.32
C VAL A 76 23.43 20.32 17.74
N LYS A 77 22.94 21.02 18.78
CA LYS A 77 23.59 22.19 19.34
C LYS A 77 23.41 22.23 20.84
N PRO A 78 24.49 22.38 21.63
CA PRO A 78 24.40 22.53 23.09
C PRO A 78 23.73 23.87 23.46
N SER A 79 23.51 24.09 24.78
CA SER A 79 22.94 25.32 25.30
C SER A 79 23.71 26.55 24.82
N GLY A 80 22.96 27.63 24.52
CA GLY A 80 23.58 28.85 24.00
C GLY A 80 22.56 29.91 23.58
N LYS A 81 23.00 30.78 22.67
CA LYS A 81 22.17 31.85 22.10
C LYS A 81 22.06 31.68 20.59
N ILE A 82 20.86 31.98 20.08
CA ILE A 82 20.59 32.12 18.64
C ILE A 82 20.43 33.63 18.40
N ALA A 83 21.19 34.14 17.41
CA ALA A 83 21.15 35.54 17.02
C ALA A 83 19.80 35.92 16.38
N SER A 84 19.46 37.21 16.35
CA SER A 84 18.34 37.72 15.55
C SER A 84 18.59 37.46 14.07
N GLY A 85 17.52 37.23 13.30
CA GLY A 85 17.57 36.89 11.88
C GLY A 85 17.32 35.40 11.60
N THR A 86 17.99 34.87 10.60
CA THR A 86 17.88 33.46 10.19
C THR A 86 19.15 32.71 10.56
N THR A 87 19.00 31.64 11.33
CA THR A 87 20.10 30.74 11.69
C THR A 87 19.84 29.39 11.05
N GLU A 88 20.81 28.86 10.29
CA GLU A 88 20.79 27.52 9.71
C GLU A 88 21.76 26.62 10.47
N ILE A 89 21.29 25.44 10.88
CA ILE A 89 22.09 24.44 11.60
C ILE A 89 22.02 23.15 10.80
N PRO A 90 23.13 22.75 10.14
CA PRO A 90 23.18 21.49 9.41
C PRO A 90 23.21 20.29 10.36
N PHE A 91 22.66 19.16 9.90
CA PHE A 91 22.75 17.88 10.60
C PHE A 91 22.92 16.74 9.61
N SER A 92 23.56 15.65 10.09
CA SER A 92 23.68 14.37 9.41
C SER A 92 23.59 13.26 10.44
N VAL A 93 22.66 12.31 10.24
CA VAL A 93 22.40 11.22 11.19
C VAL A 93 22.19 9.93 10.44
N THR A 94 22.98 8.91 10.72
CA THR A 94 22.79 7.56 10.16
C THR A 94 21.49 6.96 10.69
N LEU A 95 20.67 6.39 9.81
CA LEU A 95 19.40 5.76 10.20
C LEU A 95 19.65 4.47 11.00
N ARG A 96 20.53 3.61 10.48
CA ARG A 96 20.92 2.34 11.10
C ARG A 96 22.25 2.46 11.83
N GLN A 97 22.36 1.85 13.02
CA GLN A 97 23.64 1.66 13.69
C GLN A 97 24.32 0.37 13.23
N GLN A 98 25.64 0.33 13.37
CA GLN A 98 26.40 -0.88 13.09
C GLN A 98 25.98 -1.99 14.09
N GLY A 99 25.56 -3.16 13.56
CA GLY A 99 25.06 -4.27 14.37
C GLY A 99 23.53 -4.33 14.53
N GLU A 100 22.77 -3.29 14.16
CA GLU A 100 21.30 -3.38 14.13
C GLU A 100 20.80 -4.26 12.98
N ASN A 101 19.77 -5.08 13.28
CA ASN A 101 19.17 -5.96 12.29
C ASN A 101 18.43 -5.14 11.20
N LEU A 102 18.87 -5.33 9.95
CA LEU A 102 18.26 -4.68 8.78
C LEU A 102 16.78 -5.10 8.55
N GLU A 103 16.43 -6.31 8.96
CA GLU A 103 15.07 -6.84 8.76
C GLU A 103 13.99 -6.06 9.52
N LYS A 104 14.37 -5.32 10.57
CA LYS A 104 13.44 -4.47 11.34
C LYS A 104 13.07 -3.16 10.63
N PHE A 105 13.85 -2.76 9.62
CA PHE A 105 13.56 -1.55 8.86
C PHE A 105 12.55 -1.87 7.73
N TYR A 106 11.28 -1.88 8.09
CA TYR A 106 10.19 -1.97 7.11
C TYR A 106 10.12 -0.70 6.28
N GLU A 107 9.65 -0.79 5.04
CA GLU A 107 9.44 0.38 4.20
C GLU A 107 8.28 1.24 4.69
N THR A 108 8.38 2.56 4.46
CA THR A 108 7.28 3.48 4.75
C THR A 108 6.02 3.05 4.01
N PHE A 109 4.92 2.97 4.75
CA PHE A 109 3.66 2.47 4.23
C PHE A 109 2.47 3.11 4.95
N HIS A 110 1.45 3.52 4.21
CA HIS A 110 0.22 4.08 4.74
C HIS A 110 -0.98 3.25 4.29
N GLY A 111 -1.34 2.26 5.09
CA GLY A 111 -2.48 1.38 4.86
C GLY A 111 -3.77 1.83 5.53
N ALA A 112 -4.79 0.97 5.46
CA ALA A 112 -6.05 1.18 6.15
C ALA A 112 -5.92 0.89 7.65
N ASN A 113 -5.28 -0.22 8.00
CA ASN A 113 -5.11 -0.70 9.36
C ASN A 113 -3.66 -0.65 9.85
N ILE A 114 -2.69 -0.64 8.94
CA ILE A 114 -1.26 -0.64 9.24
C ILE A 114 -0.61 0.61 8.65
N SER A 115 0.16 1.33 9.47
CA SER A 115 0.95 2.48 9.03
C SER A 115 2.38 2.36 9.55
N ILE A 116 3.35 2.37 8.64
CA ILE A 116 4.78 2.35 8.93
C ILE A 116 5.33 3.73 8.62
N GLN A 117 5.72 4.45 9.66
CA GLN A 117 6.04 5.87 9.56
C GLN A 117 7.39 6.18 10.16
N TYR A 118 8.14 7.05 9.48
CA TYR A 118 9.42 7.58 9.96
C TYR A 118 9.37 9.09 10.06
N LEU A 119 9.68 9.60 11.25
CA LEU A 119 9.59 11.00 11.60
C LEU A 119 10.95 11.52 12.07
N VAL A 120 11.30 12.72 11.64
CA VAL A 120 12.37 13.50 12.23
C VAL A 120 11.74 14.67 12.97
N ASN A 121 12.00 14.78 14.26
CA ASN A 121 11.52 15.85 15.14
C ASN A 121 12.70 16.68 15.63
N VAL A 122 12.53 17.98 15.63
CA VAL A 122 13.51 18.93 16.19
C VAL A 122 12.86 19.70 17.31
N ASP A 123 13.51 19.69 18.47
CA ASP A 123 13.07 20.40 19.67
C ASP A 123 14.13 21.42 20.09
N VAL A 124 13.71 22.67 20.22
CA VAL A 124 14.51 23.73 20.84
C VAL A 124 14.01 23.95 22.25
N THR A 125 14.77 23.48 23.23
CA THR A 125 14.43 23.62 24.65
C THR A 125 14.71 25.07 25.10
N ARG A 126 13.71 25.73 25.66
CA ARG A 126 13.78 27.10 26.20
C ARG A 126 13.50 27.07 27.70
N GLY A 127 13.88 28.13 28.41
CA GLY A 127 13.66 28.20 29.85
C GLY A 127 12.20 28.08 30.27
N TYR A 128 11.98 27.86 31.56
CA TYR A 128 10.69 27.54 32.18
C TYR A 128 9.53 28.47 31.79
N LEU A 129 9.86 29.74 31.51
CA LEU A 129 8.86 30.78 31.16
C LEU A 129 8.52 30.83 29.67
N HIS A 130 9.15 29.97 28.86
CA HIS A 130 8.99 30.01 27.40
C HIS A 130 8.61 28.65 26.85
N LYS A 131 7.56 28.60 26.04
CA LYS A 131 7.17 27.38 25.30
C LYS A 131 8.32 26.88 24.42
N SER A 132 8.68 25.61 24.53
CA SER A 132 9.62 24.96 23.60
C SER A 132 9.09 25.03 22.19
N LEU A 133 9.99 25.13 21.22
CA LEU A 133 9.65 25.10 19.80
C LEU A 133 9.98 23.73 19.25
N SER A 134 9.05 23.18 18.53
CA SER A 134 9.26 21.90 17.84
C SER A 134 8.73 21.94 16.42
N THR A 135 9.35 21.16 15.57
CA THR A 135 8.88 20.87 14.20
C THR A 135 9.12 19.42 13.90
N THR A 136 8.20 18.81 13.17
CA THR A 136 8.27 17.39 12.80
C THR A 136 8.08 17.28 11.30
N MET A 137 8.86 16.40 10.68
CA MET A 137 8.75 16.10 9.27
C MET A 137 8.82 14.59 9.06
N GLU A 138 7.98 14.08 8.18
CA GLU A 138 8.04 12.71 7.73
C GLU A 138 9.06 12.55 6.60
N PHE A 139 9.80 11.45 6.63
CA PHE A 139 10.65 11.00 5.54
C PHE A 139 10.33 9.54 5.18
N ILE A 140 10.67 9.16 3.98
CA ILE A 140 10.34 7.86 3.40
C ILE A 140 11.57 6.96 3.53
N VAL A 141 11.37 5.76 4.05
CA VAL A 141 12.39 4.71 4.09
C VAL A 141 12.05 3.65 3.06
N GLU A 142 12.98 3.38 2.15
CA GLU A 142 12.96 2.24 1.24
C GLU A 142 13.99 1.22 1.69
N SER A 143 13.68 -0.06 1.56
CA SER A 143 14.50 -1.17 2.04
C SER A 143 15.85 -1.27 1.30
N ASP A 144 16.91 -1.61 2.04
CA ASP A 144 18.22 -2.00 1.46
C ASP A 144 18.26 -3.46 0.99
N LYS A 145 17.17 -4.21 1.17
CA LYS A 145 17.11 -5.63 0.76
C LYS A 145 17.34 -5.84 -0.73
N ALA A 146 17.19 -4.79 -1.53
CA ALA A 146 17.53 -4.80 -2.95
C ALA A 146 19.01 -5.10 -3.24
N ASP A 147 19.91 -4.85 -2.29
CA ASP A 147 21.31 -5.20 -2.47
C ASP A 147 21.56 -6.72 -2.39
N LEU A 148 20.62 -7.48 -1.81
CA LEU A 148 20.65 -8.93 -1.76
C LEU A 148 20.10 -9.56 -3.06
N LEU A 149 19.27 -8.84 -3.82
CA LEU A 149 18.68 -9.28 -5.07
C LEU A 149 19.41 -8.62 -6.25
N GLN A 150 20.68 -8.97 -6.45
CA GLN A 150 21.50 -8.45 -7.57
C GLN A 150 21.07 -8.94 -8.96
N ARG A 151 20.09 -9.86 -9.04
CA ARG A 151 19.57 -10.39 -10.30
C ARG A 151 18.15 -9.89 -10.53
N PRO A 152 17.80 -9.48 -11.76
CA PRO A 152 16.40 -9.32 -12.12
C PRO A 152 15.70 -10.64 -11.80
N ILE A 153 14.64 -10.56 -11.01
CA ILE A 153 13.81 -11.74 -10.73
C ILE A 153 13.11 -12.07 -12.03
N PRO A 154 13.33 -13.25 -12.63
CA PRO A 154 12.55 -13.65 -13.79
C PRO A 154 11.09 -13.68 -13.34
N PRO A 155 10.16 -13.08 -14.11
CA PRO A 155 8.75 -13.07 -13.73
C PRO A 155 8.28 -14.53 -13.65
N GLU A 156 7.92 -14.96 -12.44
CA GLU A 156 7.24 -16.22 -12.25
C GLU A 156 5.80 -16.04 -12.75
N MET A 157 5.47 -16.77 -13.83
CA MET A 157 4.18 -16.64 -14.49
C MET A 157 3.25 -17.77 -14.01
N VAL A 158 2.10 -17.38 -13.48
CA VAL A 158 1.03 -18.30 -13.11
C VAL A 158 -0.02 -18.33 -14.20
N ILE A 159 -0.38 -19.54 -14.65
CA ILE A 159 -1.46 -19.78 -15.59
C ILE A 159 -2.77 -19.85 -14.80
N PHE A 160 -3.79 -19.18 -15.30
CA PHE A 160 -5.12 -19.20 -14.71
C PHE A 160 -6.19 -19.51 -15.75
N TYR A 161 -7.30 -20.07 -15.27
CA TYR A 161 -8.48 -20.37 -16.08
C TYR A 161 -9.72 -19.82 -15.35
N ILE A 162 -10.53 -19.07 -16.07
CA ILE A 162 -11.83 -18.61 -15.60
C ILE A 162 -12.89 -19.25 -16.46
N THR A 163 -13.63 -20.17 -15.87
CA THR A 163 -14.66 -20.94 -16.55
C THR A 163 -15.92 -20.94 -15.72
N GLN A 164 -17.03 -21.31 -16.32
CA GLN A 164 -18.30 -21.47 -15.60
C GLN A 164 -18.15 -22.44 -14.41
N ASP A 165 -17.36 -23.48 -14.53
CA ASP A 165 -17.17 -24.47 -13.47
C ASP A 165 -16.38 -23.93 -12.29
N THR A 166 -15.36 -23.08 -12.54
CA THR A 166 -14.59 -22.40 -11.46
C THR A 166 -15.44 -21.37 -10.72
N GLN A 167 -16.51 -20.86 -11.33
CA GLN A 167 -17.37 -19.79 -10.77
C GLN A 167 -18.64 -20.32 -10.07
N ARG A 168 -18.86 -21.63 -9.97
CA ARG A 168 -20.08 -22.23 -9.40
C ARG A 168 -20.41 -21.75 -7.98
N HIS A 169 -19.41 -21.38 -7.21
CA HIS A 169 -19.57 -20.90 -5.82
C HIS A 169 -19.67 -19.39 -5.69
N SER A 170 -19.26 -18.64 -6.74
CA SER A 170 -19.21 -17.16 -6.75
C SER A 170 -20.48 -16.53 -7.32
N LEU A 171 -21.37 -17.31 -7.94
CA LEU A 171 -22.64 -16.82 -8.46
C LEU A 171 -23.54 -16.42 -7.29
N LEU A 172 -23.82 -15.12 -7.15
CA LEU A 172 -24.68 -14.56 -6.13
C LEU A 172 -26.04 -15.29 -6.09
N PRO A 173 -26.57 -15.63 -4.88
CA PRO A 173 -27.83 -16.36 -4.71
C PRO A 173 -29.04 -15.71 -5.40
N GLU A 174 -28.99 -14.40 -5.62
CA GLU A 174 -30.07 -13.64 -6.26
C GLU A 174 -30.27 -13.93 -7.76
N LEU A 175 -29.33 -14.61 -8.40
CA LEU A 175 -29.33 -14.90 -9.84
C LEU A 175 -29.89 -16.29 -10.18
N LYS A 176 -30.59 -16.93 -9.28
CA LYS A 176 -31.29 -18.21 -9.52
C LYS A 176 -32.50 -18.10 -10.46
N SER A 177 -32.83 -16.94 -11.02
CA SER A 177 -33.92 -16.79 -11.98
C SER A 177 -33.48 -17.22 -13.39
N GLY A 178 -33.77 -18.37 -13.66
CA GLY A 178 -34.06 -19.24 -14.82
C GLY A 178 -33.31 -19.04 -16.15
N VAL A 179 -33.35 -17.88 -16.77
CA VAL A 179 -33.05 -17.75 -18.20
C VAL A 179 -31.55 -17.64 -18.49
N LEU A 180 -30.82 -16.84 -17.74
CA LEU A 180 -29.40 -16.63 -17.97
C LEU A 180 -28.53 -17.79 -17.51
N PHE A 181 -28.98 -18.51 -16.46
CA PHE A 181 -28.39 -19.76 -16.02
C PHE A 181 -28.50 -20.85 -17.11
N PHE A 182 -29.58 -20.79 -17.91
CA PHE A 182 -29.79 -21.70 -19.03
C PHE A 182 -28.81 -21.44 -20.19
N TYR A 183 -28.57 -20.17 -20.56
CA TYR A 183 -27.60 -19.80 -21.60
C TYR A 183 -26.18 -20.13 -21.21
N LEU A 184 -25.74 -19.85 -19.99
CA LEU A 184 -24.42 -20.24 -19.49
C LEU A 184 -24.26 -21.77 -19.41
N ARG A 185 -25.36 -22.50 -19.21
CA ARG A 185 -25.33 -23.97 -19.12
C ARG A 185 -25.20 -24.65 -20.48
N ILE A 186 -25.62 -24.01 -21.55
CA ILE A 186 -25.56 -24.58 -22.93
C ILE A 186 -24.26 -24.25 -23.62
N GLY A 187 -23.67 -23.06 -23.38
CA GLY A 187 -22.49 -22.59 -24.11
C GLY A 187 -21.27 -22.30 -23.23
N GLY A 188 -21.49 -21.96 -21.96
CA GLY A 188 -20.42 -21.62 -21.03
C GLY A 188 -19.55 -20.42 -21.46
N PHE A 189 -18.51 -20.18 -20.72
CA PHE A 189 -17.40 -19.32 -21.11
C PHE A 189 -16.07 -19.91 -20.65
N ARG A 190 -15.01 -19.58 -21.37
CA ARG A 190 -13.66 -20.00 -21.04
C ARG A 190 -12.69 -18.88 -21.37
N VAL A 191 -11.99 -18.41 -20.35
CA VAL A 191 -10.90 -17.45 -20.45
C VAL A 191 -9.67 -18.10 -19.86
N MET A 192 -8.58 -18.04 -20.58
CA MET A 192 -7.27 -18.53 -20.16
C MET A 192 -6.31 -17.35 -20.13
N GLY A 193 -5.38 -17.37 -19.21
CA GLY A 193 -4.32 -16.37 -19.19
C GLY A 193 -3.14 -16.78 -18.35
N LYS A 194 -2.12 -15.95 -18.39
CA LYS A 194 -0.94 -16.03 -17.52
C LYS A 194 -0.60 -14.64 -17.01
N ILE A 195 -0.19 -14.54 -15.76
CA ILE A 195 0.14 -13.28 -15.10
C ILE A 195 1.32 -13.48 -14.16
N SER A 196 2.12 -12.43 -13.97
CA SER A 196 3.22 -12.45 -13.00
C SER A 196 2.68 -12.64 -11.59
N SER A 197 3.17 -13.65 -10.86
CA SER A 197 2.90 -13.87 -9.43
C SER A 197 3.89 -13.13 -8.53
N GLN A 198 5.04 -12.71 -9.08
CA GLN A 198 6.04 -11.90 -8.40
C GLN A 198 6.42 -10.71 -9.28
N CYS A 199 6.37 -9.50 -8.73
CA CYS A 199 6.66 -8.26 -9.45
C CYS A 199 7.59 -7.35 -8.67
N SER A 200 8.46 -6.64 -9.40
CA SER A 200 9.22 -5.52 -8.84
C SER A 200 8.31 -4.32 -8.59
N LEU A 201 8.48 -3.64 -7.47
CA LEU A 201 7.79 -2.36 -7.17
C LEU A 201 8.13 -1.24 -8.18
N ALA A 202 9.22 -1.38 -8.93
CA ALA A 202 9.62 -0.45 -9.99
C ALA A 202 9.03 -0.83 -11.36
N GLY A 203 8.45 -2.03 -11.49
CA GLY A 203 7.89 -2.55 -12.74
C GLY A 203 6.37 -2.69 -12.71
N PRO A 204 5.74 -2.92 -13.86
CA PRO A 204 4.32 -3.22 -13.94
C PRO A 204 4.03 -4.68 -13.60
N ILE A 205 2.80 -4.96 -13.19
CA ILE A 205 2.25 -6.31 -13.27
C ILE A 205 2.03 -6.61 -14.75
N SER A 206 2.60 -7.67 -15.26
CA SER A 206 2.52 -8.05 -16.65
C SER A 206 1.88 -9.43 -16.84
N GLY A 207 1.21 -9.60 -17.96
CA GLY A 207 0.56 -10.86 -18.30
C GLY A 207 -0.17 -10.77 -19.63
N GLU A 208 -0.92 -11.79 -19.91
CA GLU A 208 -1.81 -11.86 -21.07
C GLU A 208 -3.00 -12.76 -20.77
N LEU A 209 -4.10 -12.52 -21.44
CA LEU A 209 -5.28 -13.38 -21.40
C LEU A 209 -5.91 -13.52 -22.78
N THR A 210 -6.65 -14.60 -22.95
CA THR A 210 -7.38 -14.91 -24.19
C THR A 210 -8.76 -15.41 -23.83
N VAL A 211 -9.77 -14.81 -24.43
CA VAL A 211 -11.15 -15.33 -24.40
C VAL A 211 -11.26 -16.41 -25.46
N GLU A 212 -11.28 -17.66 -25.04
CA GLU A 212 -11.41 -18.79 -25.99
C GLU A 212 -12.85 -18.93 -26.49
N THR A 213 -13.80 -18.90 -25.55
CA THR A 213 -15.24 -18.99 -25.86
C THR A 213 -16.04 -18.17 -24.86
N SER A 214 -17.17 -17.61 -25.31
CA SER A 214 -18.18 -17.02 -24.44
C SER A 214 -19.54 -17.07 -25.13
N ALA A 215 -20.53 -17.73 -24.49
CA ALA A 215 -21.89 -17.78 -24.97
C ALA A 215 -22.66 -16.46 -24.72
N VAL A 216 -22.13 -15.61 -23.83
CA VAL A 216 -22.69 -14.30 -23.50
C VAL A 216 -21.64 -13.23 -23.81
N PRO A 217 -22.02 -12.11 -24.45
CA PRO A 217 -21.09 -11.05 -24.74
C PRO A 217 -20.41 -10.52 -23.47
N ILE A 218 -19.08 -10.37 -23.54
CA ILE A 218 -18.29 -9.78 -22.47
C ILE A 218 -18.39 -8.26 -22.61
N HIS A 219 -18.78 -7.59 -21.53
CA HIS A 219 -18.88 -6.14 -21.47
C HIS A 219 -17.51 -5.50 -21.18
N SER A 220 -16.80 -5.98 -20.16
CA SER A 220 -15.45 -5.51 -19.83
C SER A 220 -14.63 -6.63 -19.17
N ILE A 221 -13.32 -6.46 -19.23
CA ILE A 221 -12.36 -7.22 -18.42
C ILE A 221 -11.51 -6.21 -17.66
N ASP A 222 -11.55 -6.31 -16.34
CA ASP A 222 -10.85 -5.42 -15.44
C ASP A 222 -9.81 -6.19 -14.62
N ILE A 223 -8.65 -5.59 -14.44
CA ILE A 223 -7.61 -6.10 -13.56
C ILE A 223 -7.62 -5.25 -12.29
N GLN A 224 -7.90 -5.88 -11.16
CA GLN A 224 -8.03 -5.23 -9.86
C GLN A 224 -6.85 -5.62 -8.97
N LEU A 225 -6.20 -4.62 -8.38
CA LEU A 225 -5.13 -4.80 -7.39
C LEU A 225 -5.72 -4.64 -6.00
N PHE A 226 -5.61 -5.66 -5.19
CA PHE A 226 -6.02 -5.67 -3.79
C PHE A 226 -4.82 -5.70 -2.86
N ARG A 227 -4.97 -5.04 -1.73
CA ARG A 227 -4.06 -5.11 -0.58
C ARG A 227 -4.78 -5.77 0.58
N VAL A 228 -4.12 -6.71 1.22
CA VAL A 228 -4.61 -7.43 2.40
C VAL A 228 -3.71 -7.09 3.57
N GLU A 229 -4.27 -6.44 4.58
CA GLU A 229 -3.60 -6.09 5.82
C GLU A 229 -4.12 -6.99 6.93
N SER A 230 -3.25 -7.76 7.57
CA SER A 230 -3.62 -8.65 8.67
C SER A 230 -2.86 -8.29 9.94
N ILE A 231 -3.56 -8.28 11.07
CA ILE A 231 -3.01 -7.95 12.40
C ILE A 231 -3.34 -9.10 13.34
N LEU A 232 -2.33 -9.62 14.04
CA LEU A 232 -2.49 -10.65 15.06
C LEU A 232 -2.90 -10.01 16.39
N LEU A 233 -4.09 -10.36 16.86
CA LEU A 233 -4.69 -9.90 18.12
C LEU A 233 -4.83 -11.10 19.08
N GLY A 234 -3.78 -11.38 19.84
CA GLY A 234 -3.73 -12.61 20.65
C GLY A 234 -3.77 -13.85 19.75
N GLU A 235 -4.84 -14.64 19.83
CA GLU A 235 -5.05 -15.85 19.01
C GLU A 235 -5.88 -15.59 17.75
N LYS A 236 -6.35 -14.36 17.52
CA LYS A 236 -7.21 -14.01 16.39
C LYS A 236 -6.44 -13.13 15.39
N ILE A 237 -6.81 -13.26 14.12
CA ILE A 237 -6.28 -12.41 13.05
C ILE A 237 -7.41 -11.50 12.57
N ALA A 238 -7.18 -10.20 12.64
CA ALA A 238 -8.02 -9.20 12.00
C ALA A 238 -7.46 -8.88 10.62
N THR A 239 -8.27 -9.09 9.58
CA THR A 239 -7.86 -8.89 8.19
C THR A 239 -8.75 -7.85 7.53
N GLU A 240 -8.13 -6.89 6.84
CA GLU A 240 -8.76 -5.90 5.99
C GLU A 240 -8.27 -6.03 4.56
N THR A 241 -9.21 -6.10 3.61
CA THR A 241 -8.91 -6.17 2.18
C THR A 241 -9.38 -4.88 1.53
N SER A 242 -8.46 -4.16 0.92
CA SER A 242 -8.72 -2.89 0.24
C SER A 242 -8.44 -3.00 -1.26
N LEU A 243 -9.40 -2.59 -2.09
CA LEU A 243 -9.16 -2.38 -3.52
C LEU A 243 -8.29 -1.12 -3.68
N ILE A 244 -7.10 -1.27 -4.26
CA ILE A 244 -6.16 -0.16 -4.45
C ILE A 244 -6.36 0.49 -5.82
N GLN A 245 -6.53 -0.34 -6.85
CA GLN A 245 -6.57 0.10 -8.24
C GLN A 245 -7.40 -0.85 -9.08
N THR A 246 -8.11 -0.28 -10.07
CA THR A 246 -8.74 -1.01 -11.16
C THR A 246 -8.15 -0.51 -12.48
N THR A 247 -7.70 -1.43 -13.32
CA THR A 247 -7.21 -1.13 -14.67
C THR A 247 -8.07 -1.92 -15.65
N GLN A 248 -8.78 -1.22 -16.53
CA GLN A 248 -9.59 -1.83 -17.56
C GLN A 248 -8.68 -2.35 -18.69
N ALA A 249 -8.76 -3.65 -18.97
CA ALA A 249 -8.01 -4.28 -20.05
C ALA A 249 -8.80 -4.24 -21.35
N THR A 250 -10.14 -4.38 -21.29
CA THR A 250 -11.03 -4.29 -22.45
C THR A 250 -12.35 -3.64 -22.10
N ASP A 251 -12.98 -3.02 -23.09
CA ASP A 251 -14.32 -2.41 -23.03
C ASP A 251 -15.10 -2.76 -24.29
N GLY A 252 -16.30 -3.35 -24.10
CA GLY A 252 -17.15 -3.76 -25.20
C GLY A 252 -16.70 -5.04 -25.89
N ASP A 253 -17.18 -5.27 -27.09
CA ASP A 253 -17.09 -6.47 -27.92
C ASP A 253 -15.70 -7.15 -27.95
N VAL A 254 -15.46 -8.00 -26.97
CA VAL A 254 -14.18 -8.72 -26.83
C VAL A 254 -14.10 -9.84 -27.84
N CYS A 255 -13.12 -9.76 -28.75
CA CYS A 255 -12.88 -10.78 -29.76
C CYS A 255 -12.41 -12.09 -29.14
N HIS A 256 -12.93 -13.21 -29.66
CA HIS A 256 -12.45 -14.54 -29.26
C HIS A 256 -11.09 -14.84 -29.90
N ASN A 257 -10.28 -15.64 -29.21
CA ASN A 257 -8.97 -16.10 -29.63
C ASN A 257 -7.96 -14.97 -29.93
N LEU A 258 -8.21 -13.76 -29.42
CA LEU A 258 -7.25 -12.66 -29.45
C LEU A 258 -6.55 -12.57 -28.11
N THR A 259 -5.23 -12.48 -28.14
CA THR A 259 -4.43 -12.27 -26.93
C THR A 259 -4.50 -10.81 -26.52
N ILE A 260 -4.96 -10.56 -25.28
CA ILE A 260 -5.11 -9.26 -24.66
C ILE A 260 -3.97 -9.10 -23.65
N PRO A 261 -3.13 -8.08 -23.76
CA PRO A 261 -2.06 -7.85 -22.79
C PRO A 261 -2.61 -7.35 -21.45
N ILE A 262 -2.02 -7.83 -20.37
CA ILE A 262 -2.22 -7.29 -19.02
C ILE A 262 -1.03 -6.41 -18.69
N TYR A 263 -1.29 -5.14 -18.33
CA TYR A 263 -0.27 -4.18 -17.96
C TYR A 263 -0.81 -3.22 -16.90
N VAL A 264 -0.38 -3.41 -15.64
CA VAL A 264 -0.85 -2.61 -14.51
C VAL A 264 0.33 -1.92 -13.83
N ILE A 265 0.32 -0.59 -13.82
CA ILE A 265 1.32 0.22 -13.11
C ILE A 265 0.99 0.24 -11.63
N LEU A 266 1.98 -0.09 -10.79
CA LEU A 266 1.81 -0.09 -9.34
C LEU A 266 1.78 1.34 -8.77
N PRO A 267 0.79 1.71 -7.93
CA PRO A 267 0.73 3.01 -7.27
C PRO A 267 1.76 3.10 -6.14
N ARG A 268 2.81 3.88 -6.33
CA ARG A 268 4.03 3.92 -5.49
C ARG A 268 3.80 4.08 -3.98
N LEU A 269 2.84 4.91 -3.57
CA LEU A 269 2.61 5.20 -2.14
C LEU A 269 1.62 4.23 -1.47
N LEU A 270 0.91 3.43 -2.27
CA LEU A 270 -0.10 2.47 -1.79
C LEU A 270 0.42 1.03 -1.79
N THR A 271 1.64 0.82 -2.29
CA THR A 271 2.31 -0.48 -2.38
C THR A 271 3.66 -0.44 -1.67
N CYS A 272 4.04 -1.55 -1.08
CA CYS A 272 5.33 -1.81 -0.44
C CYS A 272 5.73 -3.26 -0.74
N PRO A 273 6.94 -3.70 -0.40
CA PRO A 273 7.26 -5.12 -0.48
C PRO A 273 6.29 -5.95 0.36
N THR A 274 5.89 -7.10 -0.17
CA THR A 274 5.12 -8.08 0.59
C THR A 274 5.85 -8.39 1.90
N THR A 275 5.14 -8.22 3.02
CA THR A 275 5.78 -8.22 4.35
C THR A 275 5.06 -9.19 5.28
N PHE A 276 5.83 -10.08 5.92
CA PHE A 276 5.38 -10.97 6.99
C PHE A 276 6.23 -10.69 8.23
N ALA A 277 5.64 -10.08 9.24
CA ALA A 277 6.38 -9.56 10.42
C ALA A 277 5.94 -10.20 11.75
N GLY A 278 5.35 -11.39 11.71
CA GLY A 278 4.81 -12.04 12.92
C GLY A 278 3.53 -11.37 13.43
N PRO A 279 3.58 -10.17 14.04
CA PRO A 279 2.38 -9.50 14.55
C PRO A 279 1.49 -8.89 13.45
N PHE A 280 1.99 -8.72 12.24
CA PHE A 280 1.23 -8.20 11.10
C PHE A 280 1.75 -8.75 9.77
N SER A 281 0.88 -8.72 8.74
CA SER A 281 1.28 -8.91 7.35
C SER A 281 0.66 -7.86 6.43
N ILE A 282 1.38 -7.58 5.33
CA ILE A 282 0.92 -6.76 4.21
C ILE A 282 1.13 -7.58 2.96
N GLU A 283 0.02 -7.99 2.35
CA GLU A 283 0.00 -8.89 1.20
C GLU A 283 -0.75 -8.24 0.05
N PHE A 284 -0.51 -8.70 -1.17
CA PHE A 284 -1.17 -8.22 -2.35
C PHE A 284 -1.81 -9.36 -3.12
N LYS A 285 -2.90 -9.05 -3.82
CA LYS A 285 -3.61 -9.96 -4.72
C LYS A 285 -4.00 -9.22 -5.98
N VAL A 286 -3.99 -9.93 -7.09
CA VAL A 286 -4.53 -9.43 -8.35
C VAL A 286 -5.76 -10.23 -8.70
N ALA A 287 -6.87 -9.56 -9.04
CA ALA A 287 -8.07 -10.20 -9.51
C ALA A 287 -8.33 -9.83 -10.96
N ILE A 288 -8.68 -10.82 -11.75
CA ILE A 288 -9.19 -10.67 -13.10
C ILE A 288 -10.72 -10.73 -12.99
N VAL A 289 -11.39 -9.65 -13.35
CA VAL A 289 -12.84 -9.50 -13.25
C VAL A 289 -13.44 -9.37 -14.65
N ILE A 290 -14.34 -10.30 -15.00
CA ILE A 290 -15.03 -10.31 -16.27
C ILE A 290 -16.48 -9.91 -16.03
N SER A 291 -16.93 -8.85 -16.71
CA SER A 291 -18.30 -8.37 -16.66
C SER A 291 -19.02 -8.81 -17.92
N PHE A 292 -20.18 -9.45 -17.80
CA PHE A 292 -20.98 -9.92 -18.90
C PHE A 292 -22.18 -9.01 -19.12
N GLN A 293 -22.55 -8.81 -20.40
CA GLN A 293 -23.78 -8.13 -20.77
C GLN A 293 -24.98 -9.07 -20.56
N SER A 294 -26.00 -8.58 -19.85
CA SER A 294 -27.24 -9.29 -19.68
C SER A 294 -28.32 -8.62 -20.54
N GLU A 295 -28.96 -9.38 -21.43
CA GLU A 295 -30.13 -8.90 -22.19
C GLU A 295 -31.28 -8.49 -21.26
N LEU A 296 -31.40 -9.13 -20.09
CA LEU A 296 -32.35 -8.76 -19.04
C LEU A 296 -32.12 -7.33 -18.52
N SER A 297 -30.89 -6.80 -18.56
CA SER A 297 -30.63 -5.42 -18.18
C SER A 297 -31.25 -4.40 -19.15
N GLN A 298 -31.47 -4.79 -20.41
CA GLN A 298 -32.14 -3.96 -21.40
C GLN A 298 -33.67 -3.97 -21.23
N LEU A 299 -34.26 -5.07 -20.77
CA LEU A 299 -35.68 -5.20 -20.50
C LEU A 299 -36.13 -4.43 -19.26
N HIS A 300 -35.26 -4.36 -18.22
CA HIS A 300 -35.55 -3.60 -17.00
C HIS A 300 -35.32 -2.08 -17.12
N LYS A 301 -34.69 -1.58 -18.18
CA LYS A 301 -34.54 -0.13 -18.44
C LYS A 301 -35.89 0.62 -18.55
N LYS A 302 -37.01 -0.07 -18.70
CA LYS A 302 -38.35 0.55 -18.82
C LYS A 302 -39.12 0.74 -17.51
N THR A 303 -38.66 0.18 -16.39
CA THR A 303 -39.44 0.19 -15.15
C THR A 303 -38.71 0.63 -13.89
N ASP A 304 -37.39 0.73 -13.90
CA ASP A 304 -36.67 1.11 -12.67
C ASP A 304 -35.39 1.89 -13.00
N SER A 305 -35.15 3.00 -12.28
CA SER A 305 -33.98 3.89 -12.42
C SER A 305 -32.68 3.26 -11.82
N GLY A 306 -32.63 1.96 -11.66
CA GLY A 306 -31.46 1.23 -11.16
C GLY A 306 -30.39 1.00 -12.22
N THR A 307 -29.13 1.09 -11.84
CA THR A 307 -27.97 0.67 -12.67
C THR A 307 -28.15 -0.79 -13.11
N PRO A 308 -27.86 -1.15 -14.37
CA PRO A 308 -27.97 -2.52 -14.85
C PRO A 308 -27.09 -3.45 -14.00
N LYS A 309 -27.67 -4.52 -13.46
CA LYS A 309 -26.92 -5.55 -12.73
C LYS A 309 -26.07 -6.32 -13.74
N LEU A 310 -24.75 -6.14 -13.68
CA LEU A 310 -23.79 -6.89 -14.47
C LEU A 310 -23.50 -8.25 -13.80
N TRP A 311 -23.28 -9.25 -14.61
CA TRP A 311 -22.75 -10.53 -14.14
C TRP A 311 -21.24 -10.46 -14.09
N LEU A 312 -20.68 -10.99 -13.01
CA LEU A 312 -19.24 -10.97 -12.79
C LEU A 312 -18.72 -12.41 -12.63
N ALA A 313 -17.64 -12.71 -13.35
CA ALA A 313 -16.76 -13.83 -13.05
C ALA A 313 -15.42 -13.26 -12.58
N MET A 314 -14.83 -13.88 -11.58
CA MET A 314 -13.61 -13.36 -10.98
C MET A 314 -12.65 -14.50 -10.59
N GLU A 315 -11.38 -14.33 -10.92
CA GLU A 315 -10.29 -15.16 -10.40
C GLU A 315 -9.32 -14.27 -9.64
N THR A 316 -8.92 -14.69 -8.44
CA THR A 316 -8.01 -13.93 -7.59
C THR A 316 -6.74 -14.72 -7.33
N LEU A 317 -5.61 -14.14 -7.67
CA LEU A 317 -4.29 -14.74 -7.57
C LEU A 317 -3.43 -13.99 -6.55
N PRO A 318 -2.60 -14.68 -5.77
CA PRO A 318 -1.61 -14.02 -4.90
C PRO A 318 -0.57 -13.30 -5.75
N LEU A 319 -0.09 -12.18 -5.25
CA LEU A 319 0.94 -11.37 -5.88
C LEU A 319 2.01 -11.01 -4.85
N GLU A 320 3.23 -11.41 -5.09
CA GLU A 320 4.38 -10.99 -4.27
C GLU A 320 5.01 -9.73 -4.87
N LEU A 321 5.04 -8.67 -4.10
CA LEU A 321 5.75 -7.45 -4.45
C LEU A 321 7.12 -7.42 -3.80
N VAL A 322 8.15 -7.17 -4.60
CA VAL A 322 9.55 -7.12 -4.14
C VAL A 322 10.20 -5.82 -4.58
N ARG A 323 11.12 -5.32 -3.77
CA ARG A 323 11.98 -4.21 -4.21
C ARG A 323 13.21 -4.76 -4.90
N THR A 324 13.46 -4.28 -6.10
CA THR A 324 14.68 -4.52 -6.86
C THR A 324 15.42 -3.20 -7.07
N LYS A 325 16.69 -3.27 -7.44
CA LYS A 325 17.49 -2.09 -7.82
C LYS A 325 16.96 -1.44 -9.08
#